data_6c32e3d4869b9e121321e5d4df4972b8
#
_entry.id   6c32e3d4869b9e121321e5d4df4972b8
#
_cell.length_a   1.000
_cell.length_b   1.000
_cell.length_c   1.000
_cell.angle_alpha   90.00
_cell.angle_beta   90.00
_cell.angle_gamma   90.00
#
_symmetry.space_group_name_H-M   'P 1'
#
loop_
_entity.id
_entity.type
_entity.pdbx_description
1 polymer ?
#
loop_
_entity_poly.entity_id
_entity_poly.type
_entity_poly.pdbx_seq_one_letter_code
_entity_poly.pdbx_strand_id
1 'polypeptide(L)'
;MGKTLYEKVYDAHVAVAAEGENPILYIDRHLVHEVTSPQAFDGLREKGRKVRQVGKTFATMDHNVSTTTKDINASGEMARIQMETLSKNCEEFGVTLYDINHKYQGIVHVMGPELGITLPGMTIVCGDSHTATHGAFGSLAFGIGTSEVEHVLATQTLKQARAKTMKIEVKGKVAPGITAKDIVLAIIGETTAAGGTGYVVEFCGEAITDLSMEGRMTVCNMAIELGAKAGLIAPDETTFEYIKGRKFSPQGADFDAAVEYWKTLKTDHDAQFDAVVTLNAADIKPQVTWGTNPGQVIAVDQPIPAPESFADPVEKASAEKALAYMGLEAGKSLSDYNVDKVFVGSCTNSRIEDMRAAAEVAKGRKVASHVQALIVPGSEQVKAQAEAEGLDVIFKEAGFEWRLPGCSMCLAMNNDRLGPHERCASTSNRNFEGRQGRDGRTHLVSPAMAAAAAIAGHFVDIRELD
;
A
#
# COMPACT_ATOMS: atom_id res chain seq x y z
N MET A 1 23.91 22.75 -9.00
CA MET A 1 22.90 22.48 -7.98
C MET A 1 22.57 21.01 -8.09
N GLY A 2 22.71 20.27 -7.01
CA GLY A 2 22.41 18.84 -6.96
C GLY A 2 20.95 18.54 -7.24
N LYS A 3 20.65 17.32 -7.61
CA LYS A 3 19.31 16.83 -7.92
C LYS A 3 18.79 15.88 -6.85
N THR A 4 17.51 15.95 -6.55
CA THR A 4 16.80 14.94 -5.76
C THR A 4 16.64 13.65 -6.55
N LEU A 5 16.38 12.52 -5.87
CA LEU A 5 16.06 11.26 -6.51
C LEU A 5 14.90 11.42 -7.52
N TYR A 6 13.84 12.13 -7.11
CA TYR A 6 12.71 12.42 -7.99
C TYR A 6 13.15 13.12 -9.29
N GLU A 7 13.96 14.19 -9.18
CA GLU A 7 14.42 14.95 -10.33
C GLU A 7 15.28 14.12 -11.28
N LYS A 8 16.15 13.26 -10.72
CA LYS A 8 16.97 12.35 -11.53
C LYS A 8 16.12 11.39 -12.34
N VAL A 9 15.13 10.73 -11.69
CA VAL A 9 14.26 9.79 -12.37
C VAL A 9 13.33 10.51 -13.36
N TYR A 10 12.70 11.61 -12.93
CA TYR A 10 11.81 12.39 -13.81
C TYR A 10 12.52 12.86 -15.07
N ASP A 11 13.68 13.52 -14.93
CA ASP A 11 14.42 14.09 -16.05
C ASP A 11 14.90 13.02 -17.04
N ALA A 12 15.29 11.84 -16.54
CA ALA A 12 15.70 10.71 -17.38
C ALA A 12 14.55 10.14 -18.24
N HIS A 13 13.28 10.40 -17.85
CA HIS A 13 12.11 9.88 -18.56
C HIS A 13 11.36 10.92 -19.39
N VAL A 14 11.81 12.18 -19.42
CA VAL A 14 11.22 13.19 -20.29
C VAL A 14 11.52 12.83 -21.75
N ALA A 15 10.52 12.35 -22.47
CA ALA A 15 10.60 12.03 -23.88
C ALA A 15 10.41 13.26 -24.78
N VAL A 16 9.51 14.17 -24.37
CA VAL A 16 9.22 15.43 -25.06
C VAL A 16 8.96 16.53 -24.04
N ALA A 17 9.58 17.68 -24.22
CA ALA A 17 9.28 18.90 -23.50
C ALA A 17 9.04 20.03 -24.51
N ALA A 18 7.88 20.67 -24.43
CA ALA A 18 7.53 21.85 -25.21
C ALA A 18 7.30 23.05 -24.29
N GLU A 19 7.67 24.23 -24.73
CA GLU A 19 7.50 25.46 -23.95
C GLU A 19 6.00 25.70 -23.67
N GLY A 20 5.67 25.95 -22.40
CA GLY A 20 4.30 26.19 -21.96
C GLY A 20 3.42 24.93 -21.84
N GLU A 21 3.96 23.74 -22.11
CA GLU A 21 3.24 22.48 -21.95
C GLU A 21 3.85 21.56 -20.88
N ASN A 22 3.00 20.70 -20.29
CA ASN A 22 3.50 19.64 -19.41
C ASN A 22 4.33 18.63 -20.23
N PRO A 23 5.51 18.23 -19.76
CA PRO A 23 6.33 17.23 -20.42
C PRO A 23 5.60 15.90 -20.62
N ILE A 24 6.01 15.16 -21.63
CA ILE A 24 5.58 13.79 -21.88
C ILE A 24 6.68 12.88 -21.34
N LEU A 25 6.31 12.04 -20.37
CA LEU A 25 7.19 11.03 -19.78
C LEU A 25 7.03 9.69 -20.51
N TYR A 26 8.14 9.01 -20.72
CA TYR A 26 8.14 7.58 -21.05
C TYR A 26 7.81 6.75 -19.81
N ILE A 27 7.01 5.68 -19.95
CA ILE A 27 6.61 4.79 -18.87
C ILE A 27 7.28 3.43 -19.05
N ASP A 28 8.09 3.00 -18.06
CA ASP A 28 8.83 1.73 -18.13
C ASP A 28 7.96 0.52 -17.88
N ARG A 29 7.01 0.63 -16.95
CA ARG A 29 6.12 -0.46 -16.57
C ARG A 29 4.69 0.03 -16.43
N HIS A 30 3.76 -0.75 -16.98
CA HIS A 30 2.35 -0.55 -16.81
C HIS A 30 1.74 -1.77 -16.13
N LEU A 31 1.20 -1.59 -14.93
CA LEU A 31 0.50 -2.63 -14.19
C LEU A 31 -1.01 -2.46 -14.39
N VAL A 32 -1.72 -3.56 -14.58
CA VAL A 32 -3.15 -3.56 -14.96
C VAL A 32 -3.90 -4.55 -14.08
N HIS A 33 -5.11 -4.20 -13.69
CA HIS A 33 -6.03 -5.09 -12.98
C HIS A 33 -7.47 -4.98 -13.53
N GLU A 34 -8.37 -5.84 -13.05
CA GLU A 34 -9.70 -6.02 -13.63
C GLU A 34 -10.65 -4.85 -13.46
N VAL A 35 -10.40 -3.94 -12.48
CA VAL A 35 -11.38 -2.88 -12.14
C VAL A 35 -11.27 -1.66 -13.07
N THR A 36 -10.06 -1.19 -13.37
CA THR A 36 -9.83 0.07 -14.10
C THR A 36 -9.45 -0.12 -15.57
N SER A 37 -9.37 -1.35 -16.05
CA SER A 37 -8.91 -1.65 -17.41
C SER A 37 -9.97 -1.88 -18.48
N PRO A 38 -11.23 -2.30 -18.18
CA PRO A 38 -12.20 -2.64 -19.22
C PRO A 38 -12.39 -1.55 -20.27
N GLN A 39 -12.73 -0.32 -19.83
CA GLN A 39 -12.95 0.82 -20.73
C GLN A 39 -11.68 1.24 -21.48
N ALA A 40 -10.50 1.06 -20.87
CA ALA A 40 -9.24 1.37 -21.53
C ALA A 40 -8.97 0.45 -22.74
N PHE A 41 -9.22 -0.85 -22.60
CA PHE A 41 -9.12 -1.80 -23.71
C PHE A 41 -10.22 -1.58 -24.77
N ASP A 42 -11.43 -1.23 -24.37
CA ASP A 42 -12.51 -0.87 -25.30
C ASP A 42 -12.11 0.33 -26.14
N GLY A 43 -11.54 1.39 -25.53
CA GLY A 43 -11.04 2.54 -26.27
C GLY A 43 -9.91 2.23 -27.26
N LEU A 44 -9.03 1.25 -26.94
CA LEU A 44 -8.05 0.75 -27.92
C LEU A 44 -8.74 0.08 -29.11
N ARG A 45 -9.71 -0.78 -28.85
CA ARG A 45 -10.45 -1.54 -29.87
C ARG A 45 -11.22 -0.62 -30.80
N GLU A 46 -11.99 0.33 -30.25
CA GLU A 46 -12.74 1.33 -31.03
C GLU A 46 -11.85 2.16 -31.96
N LYS A 47 -10.62 2.47 -31.53
CA LYS A 47 -9.67 3.26 -32.29
C LYS A 47 -8.72 2.41 -33.17
N GLY A 48 -8.91 1.09 -33.20
CA GLY A 48 -8.04 0.14 -33.96
C GLY A 48 -6.58 0.15 -33.48
N ARG A 49 -6.34 0.47 -32.20
CA ARG A 49 -4.99 0.56 -31.61
C ARG A 49 -4.60 -0.75 -30.94
N LYS A 50 -3.30 -0.99 -30.87
CA LYS A 50 -2.71 -2.13 -30.14
C LYS A 50 -2.00 -1.64 -28.89
N VAL A 51 -1.74 -2.55 -27.94
CA VAL A 51 -0.85 -2.29 -26.83
C VAL A 51 0.57 -2.06 -27.37
N ARG A 52 1.15 -0.90 -27.08
CA ARG A 52 2.42 -0.45 -27.64
C ARG A 52 3.61 -1.30 -27.22
N GLN A 53 3.66 -1.68 -25.93
CA GLN A 53 4.75 -2.43 -25.32
C GLN A 53 4.20 -3.56 -24.47
N VAL A 54 3.82 -4.64 -25.11
CA VAL A 54 3.24 -5.82 -24.44
C VAL A 54 4.16 -6.39 -23.36
N GLY A 55 5.47 -6.47 -23.63
CA GLY A 55 6.47 -6.97 -22.69
C GLY A 55 6.74 -6.06 -21.47
N LYS A 56 6.14 -4.86 -21.43
CA LYS A 56 6.23 -3.90 -20.31
C LYS A 56 4.91 -3.74 -19.57
N THR A 57 3.87 -4.46 -20.01
CA THR A 57 2.52 -4.42 -19.42
C THR A 57 2.22 -5.77 -18.78
N PHE A 58 1.82 -5.74 -17.51
CA PHE A 58 1.55 -6.93 -16.71
C PHE A 58 0.19 -6.79 -16.02
N ALA A 59 -0.63 -7.83 -16.13
CA ALA A 59 -1.98 -7.85 -15.57
C ALA A 59 -2.12 -8.91 -14.48
N THR A 60 -2.96 -8.63 -13.48
CA THR A 60 -3.36 -9.58 -12.45
C THR A 60 -4.82 -9.38 -12.06
N MET A 61 -5.43 -10.39 -11.44
CA MET A 61 -6.73 -10.31 -10.79
C MET A 61 -6.51 -10.24 -9.28
N ASP A 62 -6.93 -9.17 -8.62
CA ASP A 62 -6.65 -8.97 -7.20
C ASP A 62 -7.79 -8.32 -6.39
N HIS A 63 -8.63 -7.49 -7.03
CA HIS A 63 -9.66 -6.73 -6.35
C HIS A 63 -10.96 -7.52 -6.14
N ASN A 64 -11.39 -8.26 -7.16
CA ASN A 64 -12.67 -8.97 -7.20
C ASN A 64 -12.58 -10.45 -6.82
N VAL A 65 -11.38 -10.94 -6.55
CA VAL A 65 -11.16 -12.37 -6.26
C VAL A 65 -11.73 -12.75 -4.90
N SER A 66 -12.32 -13.96 -4.82
CA SER A 66 -12.73 -14.53 -3.54
C SER A 66 -11.52 -14.99 -2.75
N THR A 67 -11.53 -14.75 -1.44
CA THR A 67 -10.48 -15.23 -0.53
C THR A 67 -10.81 -16.59 0.09
N THR A 68 -11.98 -17.16 -0.21
CA THR A 68 -12.40 -18.47 0.30
C THR A 68 -12.33 -19.58 -0.74
N THR A 69 -12.37 -19.23 -2.03
CA THR A 69 -12.35 -20.19 -3.13
C THR A 69 -11.77 -19.55 -4.39
N LYS A 70 -11.19 -20.36 -5.28
CA LYS A 70 -10.75 -19.96 -6.62
C LYS A 70 -11.87 -20.03 -7.67
N ASP A 71 -13.13 -20.15 -7.25
CA ASP A 71 -14.27 -20.06 -8.15
C ASP A 71 -14.53 -18.59 -8.53
N ILE A 72 -14.42 -18.28 -9.83
CA ILE A 72 -14.64 -16.94 -10.37
C ILE A 72 -16.06 -16.40 -10.11
N ASN A 73 -17.04 -17.29 -9.86
CA ASN A 73 -18.42 -16.92 -9.58
C ASN A 73 -18.64 -16.51 -8.11
N ALA A 74 -17.71 -16.80 -7.23
CA ALA A 74 -17.92 -16.67 -5.78
C ALA A 74 -18.09 -15.23 -5.31
N SER A 75 -17.54 -14.23 -6.02
CA SER A 75 -17.63 -12.80 -5.68
C SER A 75 -18.83 -12.08 -6.31
N GLY A 76 -19.71 -12.80 -7.00
CA GLY A 76 -20.91 -12.25 -7.64
C GLY A 76 -20.72 -11.90 -9.12
N GLU A 77 -21.84 -11.57 -9.79
CA GLU A 77 -21.89 -11.44 -11.25
C GLU A 77 -21.00 -10.30 -11.78
N MET A 78 -21.03 -9.12 -11.15
CA MET A 78 -20.22 -7.98 -11.60
C MET A 78 -18.71 -8.28 -11.51
N ALA A 79 -18.28 -8.88 -10.42
CA ALA A 79 -16.90 -9.29 -10.20
C ALA A 79 -16.46 -10.32 -11.25
N ARG A 80 -17.30 -11.31 -11.52
CA ARG A 80 -17.07 -12.31 -12.57
C ARG A 80 -16.90 -11.66 -13.94
N ILE A 81 -17.82 -10.76 -14.33
CA ILE A 81 -17.77 -10.05 -15.62
C ILE A 81 -16.45 -9.27 -15.76
N GLN A 82 -16.01 -8.56 -14.73
CA GLN A 82 -14.76 -7.80 -14.78
C GLN A 82 -13.53 -8.71 -14.94
N MET A 83 -13.46 -9.82 -14.21
CA MET A 83 -12.37 -10.79 -14.31
C MET A 83 -12.34 -11.47 -15.69
N GLU A 84 -13.50 -11.89 -16.21
CA GLU A 84 -13.60 -12.48 -17.56
C GLU A 84 -13.22 -11.47 -18.65
N THR A 85 -13.64 -10.20 -18.47
CA THR A 85 -13.29 -9.13 -19.41
C THR A 85 -11.78 -8.89 -19.44
N LEU A 86 -11.12 -8.85 -18.27
CA LEU A 86 -9.66 -8.75 -18.22
C LEU A 86 -9.00 -9.93 -18.93
N SER A 87 -9.46 -11.16 -18.72
CA SER A 87 -8.91 -12.36 -19.39
C SER A 87 -9.02 -12.24 -20.92
N LYS A 88 -10.19 -11.88 -21.43
CA LYS A 88 -10.44 -11.71 -22.88
C LYS A 88 -9.57 -10.59 -23.46
N ASN A 89 -9.47 -9.45 -22.76
CA ASN A 89 -8.64 -8.33 -23.20
C ASN A 89 -7.14 -8.70 -23.22
N CYS A 90 -6.66 -9.38 -22.18
CA CYS A 90 -5.26 -9.82 -22.15
C CYS A 90 -4.94 -10.83 -23.26
N GLU A 91 -5.82 -11.76 -23.56
CA GLU A 91 -5.69 -12.70 -24.67
C GLU A 91 -5.67 -11.96 -26.03
N GLU A 92 -6.64 -11.06 -26.27
CA GLU A 92 -6.76 -10.31 -27.52
C GLU A 92 -5.55 -9.40 -27.78
N PHE A 93 -5.08 -8.71 -26.76
CA PHE A 93 -3.98 -7.73 -26.90
C PHE A 93 -2.59 -8.31 -26.59
N GLY A 94 -2.50 -9.58 -26.23
CA GLY A 94 -1.25 -10.30 -25.95
C GLY A 94 -0.60 -9.90 -24.63
N VAL A 95 -1.34 -9.33 -23.67
CA VAL A 95 -0.81 -8.90 -22.37
C VAL A 95 -0.66 -10.10 -21.44
N THR A 96 0.47 -10.18 -20.72
CA THR A 96 0.70 -11.24 -19.73
C THR A 96 -0.28 -11.07 -18.55
N LEU A 97 -1.11 -12.08 -18.30
CA LEU A 97 -2.05 -12.15 -17.20
C LEU A 97 -1.64 -13.20 -16.16
N TYR A 98 -1.62 -12.80 -14.90
CA TYR A 98 -1.54 -13.68 -13.74
C TYR A 98 -2.94 -13.81 -13.13
N ASP A 99 -3.73 -14.75 -13.66
CA ASP A 99 -5.11 -15.00 -13.25
C ASP A 99 -5.20 -15.71 -11.88
N ILE A 100 -6.41 -15.94 -11.40
CA ILE A 100 -6.69 -16.54 -10.08
C ILE A 100 -6.09 -17.94 -9.86
N ASN A 101 -5.71 -18.65 -10.93
CA ASN A 101 -5.10 -19.99 -10.88
C ASN A 101 -3.59 -19.95 -11.07
N HIS A 102 -3.04 -18.79 -11.43
CA HIS A 102 -1.63 -18.68 -11.73
C HIS A 102 -0.80 -18.61 -10.45
N LYS A 103 0.32 -19.33 -10.38
CA LYS A 103 1.22 -19.37 -9.20
C LYS A 103 1.86 -18.03 -8.81
N TYR A 104 1.77 -17.02 -9.65
CA TYR A 104 2.22 -15.65 -9.41
C TYR A 104 1.06 -14.66 -9.25
N GLN A 105 -0.17 -15.15 -9.11
CA GLN A 105 -1.31 -14.31 -8.80
C GLN A 105 -1.11 -13.62 -7.45
N GLY A 106 -1.52 -12.37 -7.36
CA GLY A 106 -1.48 -11.60 -6.13
C GLY A 106 -1.89 -10.16 -6.34
N ILE A 107 -1.96 -9.42 -5.26
CA ILE A 107 -2.18 -7.97 -5.29
C ILE A 107 -1.10 -7.34 -6.16
N VAL A 108 -1.50 -6.51 -7.09
CA VAL A 108 -0.61 -5.93 -8.12
C VAL A 108 0.65 -5.28 -7.52
N HIS A 109 0.52 -4.60 -6.37
CA HIS A 109 1.63 -3.94 -5.66
C HIS A 109 2.43 -4.89 -4.73
N VAL A 110 2.07 -6.17 -4.67
CA VAL A 110 2.84 -7.22 -4.00
C VAL A 110 3.56 -8.07 -5.05
N MET A 111 2.83 -8.62 -6.04
CA MET A 111 3.40 -9.49 -7.05
C MET A 111 4.41 -8.78 -7.97
N GLY A 112 4.19 -7.48 -8.27
CA GLY A 112 5.12 -6.69 -9.08
C GLY A 112 6.54 -6.65 -8.50
N PRO A 113 6.74 -6.22 -7.24
CA PRO A 113 8.00 -6.32 -6.52
C PRO A 113 8.54 -7.75 -6.41
N GLU A 114 7.72 -8.72 -6.03
CA GLU A 114 8.13 -10.12 -5.87
C GLU A 114 8.70 -10.74 -7.14
N LEU A 115 8.18 -10.34 -8.28
CA LEU A 115 8.67 -10.82 -9.57
C LEU A 115 9.86 -10.03 -10.13
N GLY A 116 10.25 -8.92 -9.48
CA GLY A 116 11.30 -8.04 -9.98
C GLY A 116 10.85 -7.19 -11.19
N ILE A 117 9.55 -6.99 -11.34
CA ILE A 117 8.99 -6.07 -12.35
C ILE A 117 9.32 -4.62 -11.97
N THR A 118 9.38 -4.35 -10.67
CA THR A 118 9.77 -3.07 -10.08
C THR A 118 11.28 -3.01 -9.90
N LEU A 119 11.93 -2.04 -10.55
CA LEU A 119 13.39 -1.83 -10.46
C LEU A 119 13.69 -0.35 -10.21
N PRO A 120 14.81 -0.02 -9.52
CA PRO A 120 15.18 1.36 -9.24
C PRO A 120 15.31 2.22 -10.49
N GLY A 121 14.90 3.49 -10.37
CA GLY A 121 14.99 4.46 -11.43
C GLY A 121 13.96 4.33 -12.55
N MET A 122 13.00 3.43 -12.46
CA MET A 122 11.91 3.27 -13.43
C MET A 122 10.75 4.22 -13.17
N THR A 123 9.95 4.47 -14.21
CA THR A 123 8.60 5.02 -14.11
C THR A 123 7.58 3.88 -14.16
N ILE A 124 6.65 3.83 -13.20
CA ILE A 124 5.66 2.76 -13.06
C ILE A 124 4.28 3.37 -12.86
N VAL A 125 3.30 2.92 -13.65
CA VAL A 125 1.91 3.37 -13.50
C VAL A 125 0.94 2.18 -13.40
N CYS A 126 -0.18 2.43 -12.74
CA CYS A 126 -1.30 1.49 -12.61
C CYS A 126 -2.59 2.29 -12.40
N GLY A 127 -3.71 1.72 -12.73
CA GLY A 127 -5.04 2.28 -12.42
C GLY A 127 -5.44 2.20 -10.94
N ASP A 128 -4.47 2.16 -10.03
CA ASP A 128 -4.64 2.11 -8.57
C ASP A 128 -3.78 3.17 -7.89
N SER A 129 -4.34 3.89 -6.92
CA SER A 129 -3.66 4.97 -6.22
C SER A 129 -2.45 4.50 -5.41
N HIS A 130 -2.44 3.25 -4.90
CA HIS A 130 -1.33 2.69 -4.13
C HIS A 130 -0.14 2.21 -4.98
N THR A 131 -0.11 2.58 -6.25
CA THR A 131 1.08 2.42 -7.13
C THR A 131 2.33 3.09 -6.53
N ALA A 132 2.15 4.09 -5.66
CA ALA A 132 3.23 4.70 -4.88
C ALA A 132 4.08 3.67 -4.09
N THR A 133 3.57 2.47 -3.80
CA THR A 133 4.30 1.35 -3.17
C THR A 133 5.65 1.08 -3.84
N HIS A 134 5.69 1.14 -5.18
CA HIS A 134 6.90 0.86 -5.96
C HIS A 134 8.01 1.89 -5.77
N GLY A 135 7.69 3.07 -5.21
CA GLY A 135 8.67 4.09 -4.84
C GLY A 135 9.64 3.66 -3.74
N ALA A 136 9.33 2.60 -3.00
CA ALA A 136 10.24 1.95 -2.05
C ALA A 136 11.55 1.45 -2.69
N PHE A 137 11.54 1.26 -4.00
CA PHE A 137 12.69 0.85 -4.81
C PHE A 137 13.42 2.04 -5.48
N GLY A 138 13.01 3.28 -5.21
CA GLY A 138 13.50 4.44 -5.93
C GLY A 138 12.92 4.57 -7.35
N SER A 139 11.73 4.00 -7.59
CA SER A 139 10.98 4.14 -8.84
C SER A 139 10.00 5.29 -8.72
N LEU A 140 9.86 6.11 -9.75
CA LEU A 140 8.78 7.11 -9.82
C LEU A 140 7.47 6.41 -10.19
N ALA A 141 6.66 6.11 -9.18
CA ALA A 141 5.47 5.29 -9.31
C ALA A 141 4.23 6.01 -8.79
N PHE A 142 3.16 6.04 -9.58
CA PHE A 142 1.92 6.72 -9.21
C PHE A 142 0.69 6.16 -9.92
N GLY A 143 -0.47 6.35 -9.28
CA GLY A 143 -1.77 5.97 -9.81
C GLY A 143 -2.23 6.89 -10.95
N ILE A 144 -2.93 6.31 -11.93
CA ILE A 144 -3.49 7.01 -13.10
C ILE A 144 -4.97 6.67 -13.29
N GLY A 145 -5.70 7.57 -13.93
CA GLY A 145 -7.11 7.35 -14.26
C GLY A 145 -7.30 6.44 -15.48
N THR A 146 -8.53 5.92 -15.66
CA THR A 146 -8.87 4.96 -16.74
C THR A 146 -8.52 5.48 -18.15
N SER A 147 -8.74 6.75 -18.44
CA SER A 147 -8.36 7.35 -19.74
C SER A 147 -6.84 7.45 -19.93
N GLU A 148 -6.08 7.62 -18.84
CA GLU A 148 -4.63 7.58 -18.87
C GLU A 148 -4.12 6.14 -19.02
N VAL A 149 -4.83 5.14 -18.45
CA VAL A 149 -4.53 3.70 -18.70
C VAL A 149 -4.62 3.41 -20.19
N GLU A 150 -5.71 3.83 -20.88
CA GLU A 150 -5.82 3.70 -22.34
C GLU A 150 -4.65 4.38 -23.07
N HIS A 151 -4.32 5.62 -22.66
CA HIS A 151 -3.24 6.37 -23.28
C HIS A 151 -1.89 5.66 -23.13
N VAL A 152 -1.55 5.17 -21.95
CA VAL A 152 -0.28 4.45 -21.71
C VAL A 152 -0.25 3.12 -22.45
N LEU A 153 -1.34 2.36 -22.50
CA LEU A 153 -1.44 1.14 -23.30
C LEU A 153 -1.14 1.43 -24.78
N ALA A 154 -1.68 2.54 -25.34
CA ALA A 154 -1.53 2.90 -26.74
C ALA A 154 -0.14 3.48 -27.07
N THR A 155 0.50 4.20 -26.15
CA THR A 155 1.67 5.05 -26.47
C THR A 155 2.91 4.74 -25.65
N GLN A 156 2.77 4.10 -24.50
CA GLN A 156 3.81 3.90 -23.47
C GLN A 156 4.32 5.24 -22.91
N THR A 157 3.52 6.30 -22.97
CA THR A 157 3.86 7.63 -22.49
C THR A 157 2.71 8.24 -21.69
N LEU A 158 3.02 9.28 -20.90
CA LEU A 158 2.03 10.03 -20.16
C LEU A 158 2.43 11.52 -20.07
N LYS A 159 1.49 12.44 -20.29
CA LYS A 159 1.69 13.87 -20.05
C LYS A 159 1.61 14.15 -18.56
N GLN A 160 2.73 14.57 -17.93
CA GLN A 160 2.81 14.72 -16.49
C GLN A 160 3.56 15.99 -16.09
N ALA A 161 2.90 16.87 -15.35
CA ALA A 161 3.54 18.04 -14.76
C ALA A 161 4.62 17.63 -13.75
N ARG A 162 5.68 18.43 -13.64
CA ARG A 162 6.67 18.29 -12.57
C ARG A 162 6.01 18.65 -11.23
N ALA A 163 6.12 17.77 -10.25
CA ALA A 163 5.68 18.01 -8.89
C ALA A 163 6.73 18.78 -8.09
N LYS A 164 6.32 19.40 -7.00
CA LYS A 164 7.22 19.88 -5.96
C LYS A 164 7.85 18.70 -5.22
N THR A 165 8.96 18.95 -4.53
CA THR A 165 9.69 17.95 -3.76
C THR A 165 9.55 18.19 -2.27
N MET A 166 9.26 17.13 -1.52
CA MET A 166 9.22 17.18 -0.05
C MET A 166 10.14 16.11 0.52
N LYS A 167 10.96 16.48 1.49
CA LYS A 167 11.74 15.53 2.29
C LYS A 167 11.01 15.28 3.61
N ILE A 168 10.80 13.99 3.95
CA ILE A 168 10.37 13.57 5.28
C ILE A 168 11.49 12.73 5.88
N GLU A 169 12.13 13.26 6.93
CA GLU A 169 13.26 12.65 7.59
C GLU A 169 12.87 12.13 8.97
N VAL A 170 12.99 10.82 9.20
CA VAL A 170 12.74 10.19 10.49
C VAL A 170 14.08 9.82 11.14
N LYS A 171 14.50 10.64 12.12
CA LYS A 171 15.81 10.56 12.75
C LYS A 171 15.85 9.55 13.89
N GLY A 172 16.98 8.86 14.02
CA GLY A 172 17.22 7.90 15.09
C GLY A 172 16.52 6.58 14.86
N LYS A 173 16.43 5.77 15.92
CA LYS A 173 15.89 4.41 15.90
C LYS A 173 14.56 4.34 16.62
N VAL A 174 13.67 3.53 16.09
CA VAL A 174 12.39 3.23 16.74
C VAL A 174 12.59 2.30 17.95
N ALA A 175 11.69 2.39 18.91
CA ALA A 175 11.64 1.44 20.03
C ALA A 175 11.19 0.05 19.56
N PRO A 176 11.51 -1.03 20.29
CA PRO A 176 10.97 -2.37 20.01
C PRO A 176 9.44 -2.36 19.97
N GLY A 177 8.86 -3.12 19.04
CA GLY A 177 7.41 -3.18 18.82
C GLY A 177 6.84 -2.13 17.86
N ILE A 178 7.65 -1.15 17.45
CA ILE A 178 7.26 -0.14 16.45
C ILE A 178 7.57 -0.67 15.04
N THR A 179 6.62 -0.55 14.14
CA THR A 179 6.72 -1.04 12.77
C THR A 179 6.70 0.10 11.75
N ALA A 180 6.94 -0.21 10.48
CA ALA A 180 6.82 0.75 9.38
C ALA A 180 5.41 1.37 9.28
N LYS A 181 4.35 0.63 9.67
CA LYS A 181 2.98 1.13 9.72
C LYS A 181 2.82 2.23 10.77
N ASP A 182 3.42 2.04 11.94
CA ASP A 182 3.38 3.05 13.01
C ASP A 182 4.14 4.32 12.58
N ILE A 183 5.30 4.15 11.92
CA ILE A 183 6.08 5.27 11.39
C ILE A 183 5.25 6.09 10.40
N VAL A 184 4.64 5.45 9.39
CA VAL A 184 3.89 6.19 8.37
C VAL A 184 2.60 6.80 8.91
N LEU A 185 1.92 6.15 9.85
CA LEU A 185 0.76 6.71 10.52
C LEU A 185 1.14 7.94 11.38
N ALA A 186 2.26 7.89 12.09
CA ALA A 186 2.79 9.05 12.83
C ALA A 186 3.14 10.21 11.87
N ILE A 187 3.77 9.91 10.72
CA ILE A 187 4.04 10.91 9.67
C ILE A 187 2.73 11.57 9.21
N ILE A 188 1.69 10.77 8.91
CA ILE A 188 0.40 11.28 8.44
C ILE A 188 -0.30 12.09 9.54
N GLY A 189 -0.18 11.68 10.80
CA GLY A 189 -0.68 12.44 11.95
C GLY A 189 -0.05 13.84 12.06
N GLU A 190 1.25 13.95 11.82
CA GLU A 190 2.01 15.22 11.86
C GLU A 190 1.72 16.09 10.62
N THR A 191 1.66 15.47 9.42
CA THR A 191 1.53 16.21 8.15
C THR A 191 0.08 16.45 7.73
N THR A 192 -0.88 15.80 8.36
CA THR A 192 -2.28 15.65 7.96
C THR A 192 -2.48 14.85 6.66
N ALA A 193 -3.73 14.51 6.32
CA ALA A 193 -4.08 13.79 5.10
C ALA A 193 -3.93 14.63 3.80
N ALA A 194 -3.57 15.90 3.90
CA ALA A 194 -3.42 16.82 2.77
C ALA A 194 -2.02 17.47 2.68
N GLY A 195 -1.16 17.25 3.67
CA GLY A 195 0.14 17.94 3.77
C GLY A 195 1.11 17.68 2.62
N GLY A 196 0.98 16.53 1.94
CA GLY A 196 1.78 16.17 0.75
C GLY A 196 1.17 16.58 -0.59
N THR A 197 0.05 17.32 -0.60
CA THR A 197 -0.65 17.68 -1.84
C THR A 197 0.24 18.50 -2.77
N GLY A 198 0.44 18.01 -3.99
CA GLY A 198 1.30 18.64 -5.00
C GLY A 198 2.77 18.26 -4.91
N TYR A 199 3.15 17.41 -3.97
CA TYR A 199 4.52 16.94 -3.77
C TYR A 199 4.73 15.50 -4.22
N VAL A 200 5.97 15.21 -4.61
CA VAL A 200 6.57 13.88 -4.51
C VAL A 200 7.41 13.89 -3.24
N VAL A 201 7.17 12.90 -2.37
CA VAL A 201 7.81 12.81 -1.05
C VAL A 201 8.99 11.85 -1.12
N GLU A 202 10.16 12.27 -0.63
CA GLU A 202 11.30 11.40 -0.36
C GLU A 202 11.40 11.13 1.13
N PHE A 203 11.20 9.87 1.53
CA PHE A 203 11.37 9.42 2.90
C PHE A 203 12.82 9.03 3.15
N CYS A 204 13.42 9.51 4.22
CA CYS A 204 14.81 9.27 4.57
C CYS A 204 15.02 9.32 6.10
N GLY A 205 16.28 9.23 6.52
CA GLY A 205 16.67 9.16 7.93
C GLY A 205 16.92 7.72 8.37
N GLU A 206 17.56 7.58 9.53
CA GLU A 206 18.03 6.28 10.03
C GLU A 206 16.89 5.28 10.18
N ALA A 207 15.76 5.70 10.77
CA ALA A 207 14.59 4.84 10.94
C ALA A 207 13.99 4.33 9.62
N ILE A 208 14.15 5.05 8.50
CA ILE A 208 13.68 4.63 7.18
C ILE A 208 14.70 3.70 6.51
N THR A 209 16.00 4.01 6.60
CA THR A 209 17.05 3.18 5.98
C THR A 209 17.20 1.84 6.68
N ASP A 210 16.93 1.76 7.97
CA ASP A 210 16.95 0.51 8.76
C ASP A 210 15.76 -0.42 8.45
N LEU A 211 14.72 0.06 7.74
CA LEU A 211 13.58 -0.78 7.34
C LEU A 211 13.99 -1.83 6.30
N SER A 212 13.37 -3.00 6.41
CA SER A 212 13.31 -3.98 5.32
C SER A 212 12.61 -3.42 4.08
N MET A 213 12.69 -4.10 2.94
CA MET A 213 11.95 -3.69 1.75
C MET A 213 10.44 -3.72 1.96
N GLU A 214 9.94 -4.69 2.71
CA GLU A 214 8.53 -4.80 3.09
C GLU A 214 8.08 -3.57 3.90
N GLY A 215 8.87 -3.16 4.87
CA GLY A 215 8.63 -1.94 5.64
C GLY A 215 8.67 -0.67 4.78
N ARG A 216 9.65 -0.55 3.87
CA ARG A 216 9.74 0.57 2.92
C ARG A 216 8.54 0.62 1.98
N MET A 217 8.06 -0.55 1.52
CA MET A 217 6.84 -0.63 0.71
C MET A 217 5.61 -0.17 1.49
N THR A 218 5.50 -0.47 2.78
CA THR A 218 4.43 0.04 3.65
C THR A 218 4.46 1.56 3.74
N VAL A 219 5.63 2.17 3.96
CA VAL A 219 5.77 3.63 4.04
C VAL A 219 5.39 4.29 2.71
N CYS A 220 5.95 3.83 1.59
CA CYS A 220 5.63 4.39 0.27
C CYS A 220 4.19 4.13 -0.18
N ASN A 221 3.61 2.98 0.18
CA ASN A 221 2.20 2.66 -0.08
C ASN A 221 1.28 3.76 0.48
N MET A 222 1.54 4.19 1.71
CA MET A 222 0.69 5.18 2.40
C MET A 222 1.08 6.63 2.10
N ALA A 223 2.04 6.91 1.23
CA ALA A 223 2.37 8.27 0.80
C ALA A 223 1.15 8.99 0.18
N ILE A 224 0.30 8.26 -0.52
CA ILE A 224 -0.94 8.81 -1.09
C ILE A 224 -1.94 9.26 0.01
N GLU A 225 -1.87 8.69 1.20
CA GLU A 225 -2.77 9.01 2.31
C GLU A 225 -2.43 10.34 3.01
N LEU A 226 -1.22 10.86 2.81
CA LEU A 226 -0.88 12.25 3.16
C LEU A 226 -1.09 13.23 1.98
N GLY A 227 -1.71 12.77 0.88
CA GLY A 227 -2.01 13.57 -0.30
C GLY A 227 -0.87 13.67 -1.32
N ALA A 228 0.24 12.99 -1.12
CA ALA A 228 1.38 13.04 -2.04
C ALA A 228 1.07 12.36 -3.39
N LYS A 229 1.70 12.84 -4.45
CA LYS A 229 1.64 12.23 -5.79
C LYS A 229 2.34 10.87 -5.82
N ALA A 230 3.46 10.75 -5.15
CA ALA A 230 4.27 9.54 -5.01
C ALA A 230 5.13 9.63 -3.73
N GLY A 231 5.57 8.49 -3.22
CA GLY A 231 6.57 8.38 -2.16
C GLY A 231 7.78 7.64 -2.68
N LEU A 232 8.97 8.08 -2.33
CA LEU A 232 10.24 7.53 -2.79
C LEU A 232 11.15 7.23 -1.60
N ILE A 233 11.91 6.14 -1.70
CA ILE A 233 13.06 5.85 -0.84
C ILE A 233 14.24 5.56 -1.75
N ALA A 234 15.40 6.19 -1.47
CA ALA A 234 16.60 5.97 -2.27
C ALA A 234 17.02 4.50 -2.21
N PRO A 235 17.32 3.86 -3.36
CA PRO A 235 17.76 2.47 -3.38
C PRO A 235 19.15 2.33 -2.74
N ASP A 236 19.34 1.25 -2.01
CA ASP A 236 20.57 0.87 -1.31
C ASP A 236 20.79 -0.65 -1.36
N GLU A 237 21.74 -1.15 -0.61
CA GLU A 237 22.10 -2.56 -0.55
C GLU A 237 20.91 -3.45 -0.20
N THR A 238 20.03 -3.02 0.72
CA THR A 238 18.78 -3.74 1.08
C THR A 238 17.88 -3.90 -0.14
N THR A 239 17.77 -2.83 -0.96
CA THR A 239 17.01 -2.85 -2.21
C THR A 239 17.65 -3.80 -3.23
N PHE A 240 18.97 -3.75 -3.38
CA PHE A 240 19.68 -4.56 -4.37
C PHE A 240 19.61 -6.05 -4.02
N GLU A 241 19.77 -6.42 -2.76
CA GLU A 241 19.61 -7.80 -2.30
C GLU A 241 18.20 -8.33 -2.51
N TYR A 242 17.19 -7.52 -2.23
CA TYR A 242 15.78 -7.90 -2.44
C TYR A 242 15.49 -8.20 -3.92
N ILE A 243 16.05 -7.43 -4.85
CA ILE A 243 15.81 -7.56 -6.30
C ILE A 243 16.59 -8.72 -6.90
N LYS A 244 17.77 -9.05 -6.36
CA LYS A 244 18.69 -10.04 -6.92
C LYS A 244 18.03 -11.40 -7.12
N GLY A 245 18.18 -11.94 -8.33
CA GLY A 245 17.69 -13.28 -8.68
C GLY A 245 16.20 -13.38 -8.95
N ARG A 246 15.43 -12.28 -8.88
CA ARG A 246 14.01 -12.29 -9.22
C ARG A 246 13.80 -12.43 -10.73
N LYS A 247 12.62 -12.91 -11.10
CA LYS A 247 12.30 -13.35 -12.49
C LYS A 247 12.57 -12.29 -13.56
N PHE A 248 12.22 -11.04 -13.29
CA PHE A 248 12.35 -9.92 -14.26
C PHE A 248 13.49 -8.95 -13.91
N SER A 249 14.29 -9.24 -12.89
CA SER A 249 15.48 -8.46 -12.59
C SER A 249 16.62 -8.83 -13.53
N PRO A 250 17.57 -7.91 -13.79
CA PRO A 250 18.81 -8.23 -14.50
C PRO A 250 19.56 -9.39 -13.81
N GLN A 251 20.35 -10.13 -14.56
CA GLN A 251 21.08 -11.27 -14.05
C GLN A 251 22.59 -11.16 -14.35
N GLY A 252 23.44 -11.75 -13.49
CA GLY A 252 24.89 -11.78 -13.71
C GLY A 252 25.49 -10.39 -13.88
N ALA A 253 26.31 -10.20 -14.91
CA ALA A 253 26.99 -8.93 -15.19
C ALA A 253 26.03 -7.76 -15.47
N ASP A 254 24.83 -8.02 -16.03
CA ASP A 254 23.83 -6.98 -16.24
C ASP A 254 23.25 -6.48 -14.91
N PHE A 255 23.17 -7.36 -13.91
CA PHE A 255 22.77 -6.96 -12.55
C PHE A 255 23.82 -6.07 -11.91
N ASP A 256 25.09 -6.44 -12.01
CA ASP A 256 26.19 -5.64 -11.46
C ASP A 256 26.26 -4.25 -12.10
N ALA A 257 26.09 -4.16 -13.43
CA ALA A 257 26.03 -2.90 -14.13
C ALA A 257 24.80 -2.05 -13.73
N ALA A 258 23.66 -2.71 -13.50
CA ALA A 258 22.44 -2.04 -13.03
C ALA A 258 22.63 -1.48 -11.61
N VAL A 259 23.28 -2.22 -10.71
CA VAL A 259 23.58 -1.76 -9.33
C VAL A 259 24.44 -0.49 -9.36
N GLU A 260 25.47 -0.44 -10.22
CA GLU A 260 26.31 0.77 -10.34
C GLU A 260 25.49 1.99 -10.82
N TYR A 261 24.55 1.79 -11.73
CA TYR A 261 23.61 2.85 -12.09
C TYR A 261 22.67 3.21 -10.95
N TRP A 262 22.06 2.24 -10.26
CA TRP A 262 21.11 2.48 -9.19
C TRP A 262 21.71 3.25 -8.01
N LYS A 263 22.98 3.03 -7.69
CA LYS A 263 23.73 3.82 -6.69
C LYS A 263 23.77 5.32 -7.01
N THR A 264 23.71 5.70 -8.29
CA THR A 264 23.74 7.10 -8.71
C THR A 264 22.41 7.84 -8.49
N LEU A 265 21.32 7.10 -8.22
CA LEU A 265 19.97 7.66 -8.05
C LEU A 265 19.79 8.40 -6.73
N LYS A 266 20.58 8.09 -5.71
CA LYS A 266 20.51 8.76 -4.41
C LYS A 266 20.55 10.29 -4.58
N THR A 267 19.70 10.98 -3.81
CA THR A 267 19.66 12.44 -3.77
C THR A 267 21.05 13.03 -3.49
N ASP A 268 21.44 14.04 -4.25
CA ASP A 268 22.72 14.69 -4.09
C ASP A 268 22.77 15.50 -2.77
N HIS A 269 23.96 15.64 -2.18
CA HIS A 269 24.11 16.25 -0.86
C HIS A 269 23.71 17.75 -0.81
N ASP A 270 23.79 18.43 -1.94
CA ASP A 270 23.44 19.84 -2.12
C ASP A 270 22.08 20.06 -2.80
N ALA A 271 21.30 18.97 -2.99
CA ALA A 271 19.96 19.07 -3.53
C ALA A 271 19.03 19.85 -2.57
N GLN A 272 18.12 20.63 -3.16
CA GLN A 272 17.15 21.42 -2.41
C GLN A 272 15.76 20.80 -2.53
N PHE A 273 15.03 20.77 -1.42
CA PHE A 273 13.62 20.39 -1.37
C PHE A 273 12.75 21.63 -1.17
N ASP A 274 11.55 21.63 -1.77
CA ASP A 274 10.57 22.71 -1.56
C ASP A 274 9.99 22.71 -0.15
N ALA A 275 9.95 21.53 0.51
CA ALA A 275 9.50 21.39 1.89
C ALA A 275 10.32 20.30 2.61
N VAL A 276 10.47 20.46 3.93
CA VAL A 276 11.16 19.47 4.79
C VAL A 276 10.35 19.29 6.08
N VAL A 277 10.08 18.02 6.40
CA VAL A 277 9.46 17.61 7.67
C VAL A 277 10.43 16.67 8.37
N THR A 278 10.57 16.82 9.69
CA THR A 278 11.47 15.96 10.48
C THR A 278 10.74 15.42 11.69
N LEU A 279 10.81 14.11 11.90
CA LEU A 279 10.31 13.41 13.07
C LEU A 279 11.47 12.75 13.81
N ASN A 280 11.31 12.54 15.11
CA ASN A 280 12.23 11.75 15.92
C ASN A 280 11.62 10.36 16.14
N ALA A 281 12.30 9.32 15.68
CA ALA A 281 11.85 7.95 15.79
C ALA A 281 11.58 7.47 17.22
N ALA A 282 12.32 8.02 18.20
CA ALA A 282 12.16 7.67 19.60
C ALA A 282 10.80 8.12 20.19
N ASP A 283 10.14 9.10 19.58
CA ASP A 283 8.85 9.60 20.02
C ASP A 283 7.67 8.83 19.43
N ILE A 284 7.92 7.97 18.45
CA ILE A 284 6.88 7.17 17.79
C ILE A 284 6.48 6.00 18.69
N LYS A 285 5.19 5.92 18.97
CA LYS A 285 4.54 4.83 19.70
C LYS A 285 3.66 4.01 18.75
N PRO A 286 3.13 2.84 19.15
CA PRO A 286 2.14 2.12 18.34
C PRO A 286 0.95 3.01 18.02
N GLN A 287 0.58 3.10 16.75
CA GLN A 287 -0.42 4.03 16.23
C GLN A 287 -1.75 3.34 15.96
N VAL A 288 -2.84 4.07 16.16
CA VAL A 288 -4.20 3.65 15.80
C VAL A 288 -5.02 4.84 15.32
N THR A 289 -5.74 4.68 14.21
CA THR A 289 -6.69 5.73 13.78
C THR A 289 -7.96 5.68 14.62
N TRP A 290 -8.42 6.85 15.06
CA TRP A 290 -9.67 6.98 15.83
C TRP A 290 -10.84 7.49 14.98
N GLY A 291 -10.58 8.06 13.82
CA GLY A 291 -11.59 8.70 12.98
C GLY A 291 -11.78 8.04 11.61
N THR A 292 -12.22 8.84 10.65
CA THR A 292 -12.64 8.41 9.30
C THR A 292 -11.64 8.76 8.20
N ASN A 293 -10.42 9.15 8.56
CA ASN A 293 -9.30 9.30 7.64
C ASN A 293 -7.97 8.98 8.35
N PRO A 294 -6.89 8.65 7.62
CA PRO A 294 -5.62 8.24 8.22
C PRO A 294 -4.92 9.34 9.03
N GLY A 295 -5.25 10.63 8.82
CA GLY A 295 -4.73 11.74 9.61
C GLY A 295 -5.37 11.85 11.01
N GLN A 296 -6.52 11.23 11.22
CA GLN A 296 -7.17 11.12 12.53
C GLN A 296 -6.59 9.93 13.30
N VAL A 297 -5.34 10.05 13.72
CA VAL A 297 -4.53 9.01 14.35
C VAL A 297 -3.98 9.48 15.68
N ILE A 298 -3.81 8.55 16.62
CA ILE A 298 -3.19 8.76 17.94
C ILE A 298 -2.28 7.57 18.29
N ALA A 299 -1.38 7.78 19.24
CA ALA A 299 -0.75 6.67 19.90
C ALA A 299 -1.80 5.87 20.70
N VAL A 300 -1.66 4.54 20.73
CA VAL A 300 -2.67 3.65 21.31
C VAL A 300 -2.95 3.91 22.80
N ASP A 301 -1.95 4.47 23.52
CA ASP A 301 -2.02 4.84 24.93
C ASP A 301 -2.62 6.25 25.19
N GLN A 302 -3.01 6.97 24.13
CA GLN A 302 -3.59 8.30 24.23
C GLN A 302 -5.12 8.25 24.25
N PRO A 303 -5.76 9.18 24.98
CA PRO A 303 -7.21 9.31 24.93
C PRO A 303 -7.68 9.84 23.58
N ILE A 304 -8.89 9.44 23.19
CA ILE A 304 -9.58 9.94 21.99
C ILE A 304 -9.70 11.47 22.09
N PRO A 305 -9.24 12.25 21.09
CA PRO A 305 -9.23 13.70 21.13
C PRO A 305 -10.64 14.30 21.26
N ALA A 306 -10.77 15.36 22.06
CA ALA A 306 -11.98 16.15 22.09
C ALA A 306 -12.04 17.11 20.89
N PRO A 307 -13.20 17.33 20.24
CA PRO A 307 -13.32 18.28 19.14
C PRO A 307 -12.85 19.71 19.50
N GLU A 308 -12.99 20.08 20.78
CA GLU A 308 -12.56 21.37 21.31
C GLU A 308 -11.03 21.56 21.32
N SER A 309 -10.25 20.49 21.19
CA SER A 309 -8.78 20.57 21.12
C SER A 309 -8.27 21.04 19.76
N PHE A 310 -9.10 21.02 18.72
CA PHE A 310 -8.75 21.47 17.38
C PHE A 310 -9.00 22.98 17.23
N ALA A 311 -7.96 23.73 16.87
CA ALA A 311 -8.06 25.17 16.68
C ALA A 311 -8.79 25.55 15.38
N ASP A 312 -8.64 24.74 14.31
CA ASP A 312 -9.32 24.96 13.04
C ASP A 312 -10.77 24.51 13.13
N PRO A 313 -11.76 25.39 12.82
CA PRO A 313 -13.17 25.01 12.80
C PRO A 313 -13.52 23.86 11.85
N VAL A 314 -12.77 23.69 10.75
CA VAL A 314 -12.98 22.59 9.80
C VAL A 314 -12.53 21.28 10.41
N GLU A 315 -11.37 21.27 11.06
CA GLU A 315 -10.86 20.07 11.76
C GLU A 315 -11.77 19.71 12.94
N LYS A 316 -12.24 20.70 13.70
CA LYS A 316 -13.21 20.50 14.79
C LYS A 316 -14.50 19.82 14.27
N ALA A 317 -15.11 20.36 13.23
CA ALA A 317 -16.32 19.78 12.64
C ALA A 317 -16.07 18.38 12.06
N SER A 318 -14.90 18.13 11.47
CA SER A 318 -14.47 16.81 11.01
C SER A 318 -14.34 15.83 12.19
N ALA A 319 -13.78 16.25 13.31
CA ALA A 319 -13.66 15.43 14.51
C ALA A 319 -15.02 15.07 15.11
N GLU A 320 -15.96 16.04 15.22
CA GLU A 320 -17.33 15.81 15.68
C GLU A 320 -18.04 14.74 14.81
N LYS A 321 -17.94 14.88 13.50
CA LYS A 321 -18.53 13.93 12.54
C LYS A 321 -17.89 12.54 12.65
N ALA A 322 -16.54 12.48 12.77
CA ALA A 322 -15.81 11.23 12.88
C ALA A 322 -16.16 10.47 14.17
N LEU A 323 -16.22 11.16 15.32
CA LEU A 323 -16.62 10.55 16.58
C LEU A 323 -18.05 9.97 16.53
N ALA A 324 -18.97 10.72 15.93
CA ALA A 324 -20.36 10.26 15.77
C ALA A 324 -20.43 9.00 14.89
N TYR A 325 -19.75 8.99 13.73
CA TYR A 325 -19.72 7.83 12.83
C TYR A 325 -19.05 6.62 13.49
N MET A 326 -17.88 6.82 14.10
CA MET A 326 -17.11 5.76 14.76
C MET A 326 -17.75 5.29 16.07
N GLY A 327 -18.76 6.00 16.59
CA GLY A 327 -19.40 5.70 17.87
C GLY A 327 -18.41 5.75 19.02
N LEU A 328 -17.59 6.80 19.06
CA LEU A 328 -16.56 7.03 20.05
C LEU A 328 -16.90 8.24 20.92
N GLU A 329 -16.40 8.25 22.15
CA GLU A 329 -16.54 9.34 23.08
C GLU A 329 -15.16 9.97 23.35
N ALA A 330 -15.09 11.29 23.24
CA ALA A 330 -13.88 12.05 23.54
C ALA A 330 -13.40 11.80 24.98
N GLY A 331 -12.10 11.69 25.17
CA GLY A 331 -11.47 11.46 26.47
C GLY A 331 -11.42 10.02 26.93
N LYS A 332 -12.15 9.09 26.26
CA LYS A 332 -12.04 7.64 26.53
C LYS A 332 -10.82 7.05 25.83
N SER A 333 -10.40 5.87 26.29
CA SER A 333 -9.39 5.06 25.61
C SER A 333 -10.04 4.24 24.49
N LEU A 334 -9.30 3.97 23.41
CA LEU A 334 -9.75 3.00 22.40
C LEU A 334 -9.85 1.58 22.94
N SER A 335 -9.12 1.24 24.02
CA SER A 335 -9.24 -0.03 24.72
C SER A 335 -10.61 -0.26 25.37
N ASP A 336 -11.41 0.80 25.59
CA ASP A 336 -12.76 0.71 26.14
C ASP A 336 -13.79 0.17 25.12
N TYR A 337 -13.38 -0.01 23.85
CA TYR A 337 -14.26 -0.41 22.77
C TYR A 337 -13.88 -1.79 22.21
N ASN A 338 -14.86 -2.69 22.17
CA ASN A 338 -14.66 -4.01 21.57
C ASN A 338 -14.38 -3.92 20.06
N VAL A 339 -13.61 -4.88 19.57
CA VAL A 339 -13.36 -5.13 18.16
C VAL A 339 -14.19 -6.34 17.71
N ASP A 340 -14.96 -6.21 16.65
CA ASP A 340 -15.80 -7.28 16.10
C ASP A 340 -15.05 -8.10 15.05
N LYS A 341 -14.23 -7.42 14.24
CA LYS A 341 -13.40 -8.04 13.20
C LYS A 341 -11.96 -7.57 13.23
N VAL A 342 -11.08 -8.45 12.77
CA VAL A 342 -9.67 -8.12 12.53
C VAL A 342 -9.31 -8.52 11.11
N PHE A 343 -8.61 -7.63 10.41
CA PHE A 343 -8.13 -7.86 9.06
C PHE A 343 -6.63 -7.60 8.96
N VAL A 344 -5.87 -8.66 8.69
CA VAL A 344 -4.45 -8.57 8.32
C VAL A 344 -4.34 -8.89 6.83
N GLY A 345 -3.99 -7.89 6.02
CA GLY A 345 -3.99 -8.01 4.57
C GLY A 345 -3.74 -6.66 3.89
N SER A 346 -4.23 -6.51 2.66
CA SER A 346 -4.06 -5.31 1.81
C SER A 346 -2.67 -5.21 1.18
N CYS A 347 -2.54 -4.42 0.12
CA CYS A 347 -1.23 -4.10 -0.47
C CYS A 347 -0.27 -3.41 0.51
N THR A 348 -0.78 -2.88 1.63
CA THR A 348 0.02 -2.25 2.67
C THR A 348 0.77 -3.28 3.52
N ASN A 349 0.05 -4.27 4.07
CA ASN A 349 0.58 -5.22 5.06
C ASN A 349 0.07 -6.65 4.83
N SER A 350 0.49 -7.27 3.74
CA SER A 350 0.17 -8.65 3.41
C SER A 350 1.38 -9.46 2.91
N ARG A 351 2.59 -8.94 3.17
CA ARG A 351 3.85 -9.59 2.79
C ARG A 351 4.30 -10.55 3.86
N ILE A 352 5.32 -11.34 3.57
CA ILE A 352 5.75 -12.41 4.47
C ILE A 352 6.17 -11.90 5.87
N GLU A 353 6.81 -10.73 5.96
CA GLU A 353 7.19 -10.15 7.24
C GLU A 353 5.97 -9.72 8.08
N ASP A 354 4.93 -9.20 7.42
CA ASP A 354 3.67 -8.86 8.08
C ASP A 354 2.99 -10.10 8.67
N MET A 355 3.01 -11.22 7.91
CA MET A 355 2.51 -12.51 8.38
C MET A 355 3.32 -13.02 9.57
N ARG A 356 4.65 -12.94 9.52
CA ARG A 356 5.53 -13.35 10.62
C ARG A 356 5.27 -12.52 11.88
N ALA A 357 5.18 -11.18 11.75
CA ALA A 357 4.91 -10.29 12.88
C ALA A 357 3.55 -10.58 13.54
N ALA A 358 2.51 -10.81 12.76
CA ALA A 358 1.19 -11.18 13.29
C ALA A 358 1.20 -12.58 13.92
N ALA A 359 1.91 -13.56 13.31
CA ALA A 359 1.99 -14.93 13.82
C ALA A 359 2.77 -15.03 15.15
N GLU A 360 3.80 -14.19 15.35
CA GLU A 360 4.54 -14.12 16.60
C GLU A 360 3.61 -13.75 17.77
N VAL A 361 2.73 -12.77 17.54
CA VAL A 361 1.71 -12.37 18.53
C VAL A 361 0.65 -13.46 18.72
N ALA A 362 0.23 -14.13 17.65
CA ALA A 362 -0.83 -15.14 17.70
C ALA A 362 -0.39 -16.46 18.35
N LYS A 363 0.92 -16.76 18.31
CA LYS A 363 1.48 -18.06 18.73
C LYS A 363 1.17 -18.38 20.18
N GLY A 364 0.50 -19.54 20.38
CA GLY A 364 0.13 -20.03 21.72
C GLY A 364 -1.05 -19.31 22.36
N ARG A 365 -1.66 -18.34 21.68
CA ARG A 365 -2.82 -17.58 22.16
C ARG A 365 -4.09 -17.94 21.38
N LYS A 366 -5.21 -17.37 21.76
CA LYS A 366 -6.51 -17.58 21.10
C LYS A 366 -7.19 -16.26 20.79
N VAL A 367 -7.80 -16.18 19.62
CA VAL A 367 -8.69 -15.08 19.24
C VAL A 367 -9.86 -15.03 20.21
N ALA A 368 -10.23 -13.83 20.66
CA ALA A 368 -11.38 -13.62 21.54
C ALA A 368 -12.66 -14.15 20.86
N SER A 369 -13.53 -14.81 21.64
CA SER A 369 -14.66 -15.59 21.12
C SER A 369 -15.69 -14.80 20.31
N HIS A 370 -15.71 -13.47 20.45
CA HIS A 370 -16.61 -12.57 19.72
C HIS A 370 -15.95 -11.95 18.48
N VAL A 371 -14.65 -12.18 18.22
CA VAL A 371 -13.90 -11.58 17.13
C VAL A 371 -13.80 -12.55 15.96
N GLN A 372 -14.12 -12.07 14.76
CA GLN A 372 -13.76 -12.73 13.50
C GLN A 372 -12.45 -12.15 12.99
N ALA A 373 -11.40 -12.97 12.89
CA ALA A 373 -10.08 -12.51 12.50
C ALA A 373 -9.60 -13.16 11.19
N LEU A 374 -9.31 -12.35 10.18
CA LEU A 374 -8.91 -12.77 8.83
C LEU A 374 -7.42 -12.47 8.59
N ILE A 375 -6.71 -13.48 8.09
CA ILE A 375 -5.34 -13.34 7.57
C ILE A 375 -5.38 -13.59 6.07
N VAL A 376 -5.02 -12.56 5.28
CA VAL A 376 -5.09 -12.60 3.81
C VAL A 376 -3.69 -12.32 3.24
N PRO A 377 -2.97 -13.35 2.77
CA PRO A 377 -1.68 -13.17 2.10
C PRO A 377 -1.82 -12.30 0.85
N GLY A 378 -0.77 -11.54 0.53
CA GLY A 378 -0.81 -10.60 -0.60
C GLY A 378 -0.63 -11.27 -1.97
N SER A 379 -0.09 -12.49 -2.02
CA SER A 379 0.15 -13.23 -3.24
C SER A 379 0.20 -14.74 -2.98
N GLU A 380 0.09 -15.54 -4.04
CA GLU A 380 0.31 -16.98 -3.97
C GLU A 380 1.74 -17.33 -3.51
N GLN A 381 2.72 -16.49 -3.81
CA GLN A 381 4.10 -16.67 -3.34
C GLN A 381 4.21 -16.45 -1.83
N VAL A 382 3.63 -15.37 -1.30
CA VAL A 382 3.57 -15.11 0.15
C VAL A 382 2.84 -16.25 0.85
N LYS A 383 1.68 -16.68 0.29
CA LYS A 383 0.91 -17.80 0.86
C LYS A 383 1.72 -19.07 0.95
N ALA A 384 2.37 -19.46 -0.16
CA ALA A 384 3.19 -20.67 -0.21
C ALA A 384 4.38 -20.60 0.75
N GLN A 385 5.03 -19.45 0.87
CA GLN A 385 6.12 -19.24 1.82
C GLN A 385 5.64 -19.31 3.28
N ALA A 386 4.54 -18.64 3.59
CA ALA A 386 3.96 -18.66 4.94
C ALA A 386 3.55 -20.08 5.37
N GLU A 387 2.97 -20.87 4.45
CA GLU A 387 2.63 -22.27 4.68
C GLU A 387 3.89 -23.15 4.86
N ALA A 388 4.93 -22.91 4.08
CA ALA A 388 6.20 -23.62 4.24
C ALA A 388 6.91 -23.30 5.58
N GLU A 389 6.68 -22.10 6.12
CA GLU A 389 7.17 -21.70 7.46
C GLU A 389 6.22 -22.12 8.59
N GLY A 390 5.05 -22.70 8.29
CA GLY A 390 4.05 -23.15 9.28
C GLY A 390 3.25 -22.00 9.93
N LEU A 391 3.27 -20.79 9.34
CA LEU A 391 2.55 -19.65 9.89
C LEU A 391 1.03 -19.85 9.83
N ASP A 392 0.52 -20.50 8.79
CA ASP A 392 -0.89 -20.85 8.63
C ASP A 392 -1.38 -21.77 9.77
N VAL A 393 -0.53 -22.68 10.23
CA VAL A 393 -0.85 -23.57 11.36
C VAL A 393 -0.99 -22.73 12.64
N ILE A 394 -0.05 -21.81 12.91
CA ILE A 394 -0.12 -20.90 14.06
C ILE A 394 -1.43 -20.11 14.04
N PHE A 395 -1.79 -19.51 12.90
CA PHE A 395 -3.01 -18.74 12.77
C PHE A 395 -4.28 -19.59 12.98
N LYS A 396 -4.36 -20.73 12.34
CA LYS A 396 -5.51 -21.66 12.50
C LYS A 396 -5.65 -22.15 13.93
N GLU A 397 -4.55 -22.51 14.58
CA GLU A 397 -4.54 -22.91 15.99
C GLU A 397 -4.99 -21.76 16.90
N ALA A 398 -4.61 -20.54 16.60
CA ALA A 398 -5.06 -19.36 17.35
C ALA A 398 -6.54 -19.00 17.09
N GLY A 399 -7.15 -19.49 16.00
CA GLY A 399 -8.54 -19.22 15.63
C GLY A 399 -8.71 -18.12 14.57
N PHE A 400 -7.64 -17.73 13.88
CA PHE A 400 -7.72 -16.88 12.69
C PHE A 400 -8.17 -17.69 11.47
N GLU A 401 -8.86 -17.03 10.56
CA GLU A 401 -9.22 -17.58 9.26
C GLU A 401 -8.08 -17.35 8.25
N TRP A 402 -7.39 -18.41 7.85
CA TRP A 402 -6.38 -18.38 6.81
C TRP A 402 -7.03 -18.37 5.43
N ARG A 403 -6.79 -17.30 4.66
CA ARG A 403 -7.50 -17.01 3.42
C ARG A 403 -6.63 -17.19 2.16
N LEU A 404 -7.26 -17.15 0.98
CA LEU A 404 -6.59 -17.05 -0.31
C LEU A 404 -6.15 -15.61 -0.60
N PRO A 405 -5.12 -15.41 -1.44
CA PRO A 405 -4.60 -14.08 -1.77
C PRO A 405 -5.58 -13.17 -2.50
N GLY A 406 -5.60 -11.89 -2.14
CA GLY A 406 -6.40 -10.86 -2.78
C GLY A 406 -6.52 -9.59 -1.93
N CYS A 407 -7.18 -8.56 -2.47
CA CYS A 407 -7.40 -7.30 -1.75
C CYS A 407 -8.40 -7.43 -0.60
N SER A 408 -9.36 -8.37 -0.67
CA SER A 408 -10.29 -8.70 0.43
C SER A 408 -11.01 -7.46 0.98
N MET A 409 -11.04 -7.34 2.30
CA MET A 409 -11.69 -6.22 3.00
C MET A 409 -11.08 -4.85 2.69
N CYS A 410 -9.92 -4.74 2.06
CA CYS A 410 -9.33 -3.42 1.75
C CYS A 410 -10.30 -2.52 0.94
N LEU A 411 -11.06 -3.11 0.02
CA LEU A 411 -12.08 -2.45 -0.80
C LEU A 411 -13.50 -3.00 -0.58
N ALA A 412 -13.61 -4.19 0.04
CA ALA A 412 -14.88 -4.90 0.22
C ALA A 412 -15.64 -5.14 -1.11
N MET A 413 -14.90 -5.38 -2.20
CA MET A 413 -15.49 -5.68 -3.53
C MET A 413 -15.85 -7.17 -3.69
N ASN A 414 -15.47 -8.00 -2.72
CA ASN A 414 -15.86 -9.39 -2.59
C ASN A 414 -16.79 -9.59 -1.38
N ASN A 415 -16.91 -10.83 -0.89
CA ASN A 415 -17.77 -11.15 0.25
C ASN A 415 -17.16 -10.79 1.62
N ASP A 416 -15.87 -10.43 1.66
CA ASP A 416 -15.19 -10.01 2.89
C ASP A 416 -15.51 -8.53 3.15
N ARG A 417 -16.42 -8.30 4.11
CA ARG A 417 -16.87 -6.94 4.45
C ARG A 417 -17.34 -6.82 5.88
N LEU A 418 -17.37 -5.60 6.38
CA LEU A 418 -18.00 -5.27 7.65
C LEU A 418 -19.53 -5.19 7.52
N GLY A 419 -20.22 -5.66 8.54
CA GLY A 419 -21.61 -5.31 8.77
C GLY A 419 -21.76 -3.89 9.34
N PRO A 420 -22.99 -3.35 9.38
CA PRO A 420 -23.25 -2.04 9.93
C PRO A 420 -22.79 -1.94 11.39
N HIS A 421 -22.01 -0.89 11.67
CA HIS A 421 -21.43 -0.57 12.99
C HIS A 421 -20.40 -1.57 13.54
N GLU A 422 -20.09 -2.66 12.82
CA GLU A 422 -18.96 -3.51 13.19
C GLU A 422 -17.66 -2.73 13.20
N ARG A 423 -16.85 -2.93 14.25
CA ARG A 423 -15.55 -2.29 14.45
C ARG A 423 -14.43 -3.24 14.05
N CYS A 424 -13.52 -2.74 13.22
CA CYS A 424 -12.39 -3.52 12.70
C CYS A 424 -11.04 -2.90 13.06
N ALA A 425 -10.14 -3.72 13.61
CA ALA A 425 -8.71 -3.43 13.61
C ALA A 425 -8.12 -3.94 12.28
N SER A 426 -7.60 -3.05 11.45
CA SER A 426 -7.26 -3.34 10.07
C SER A 426 -5.87 -2.87 9.69
N THR A 427 -5.13 -3.71 8.96
CA THR A 427 -3.84 -3.31 8.38
C THR A 427 -3.96 -2.69 6.99
N SER A 428 -5.19 -2.40 6.52
CA SER A 428 -5.40 -1.67 5.27
C SER A 428 -4.84 -0.24 5.33
N ASN A 429 -4.97 0.50 4.26
CA ASN A 429 -4.39 1.83 4.10
C ASN A 429 -5.42 2.96 4.25
N ARG A 430 -6.71 2.67 4.11
CA ARG A 430 -7.81 3.64 4.15
C ARG A 430 -8.93 3.20 5.07
N ASN A 431 -9.52 4.18 5.77
CA ASN A 431 -10.58 3.96 6.73
C ASN A 431 -11.74 4.98 6.61
N PHE A 432 -11.95 5.56 5.42
CA PHE A 432 -13.10 6.46 5.23
C PHE A 432 -14.44 5.72 5.38
N GLU A 433 -15.50 6.47 5.64
CA GLU A 433 -16.85 5.96 5.85
C GLU A 433 -17.26 4.94 4.77
N GLY A 434 -17.65 3.74 5.18
CA GLY A 434 -18.10 2.68 4.28
C GLY A 434 -17.01 1.91 3.52
N ARG A 435 -15.72 2.22 3.71
CA ARG A 435 -14.61 1.61 2.94
C ARG A 435 -14.58 0.10 2.98
N GLN A 436 -14.74 -0.49 4.16
CA GLN A 436 -14.73 -1.94 4.37
C GLN A 436 -16.13 -2.56 4.49
N GLY A 437 -17.16 -1.78 4.24
CA GLY A 437 -18.56 -2.16 4.33
C GLY A 437 -19.43 -0.99 4.78
N ARG A 438 -20.69 -0.97 4.35
CA ARG A 438 -21.61 0.11 4.69
C ARG A 438 -21.74 0.28 6.20
N ASP A 439 -21.56 1.51 6.69
CA ASP A 439 -21.60 1.89 8.11
C ASP A 439 -20.56 1.15 8.98
N GLY A 440 -19.57 0.48 8.38
CA GLY A 440 -18.47 -0.20 9.07
C GLY A 440 -17.46 0.80 9.66
N ARG A 441 -16.88 0.46 10.80
CA ARG A 441 -15.95 1.30 11.60
C ARG A 441 -14.55 0.73 11.55
N THR A 442 -13.68 1.32 10.74
CA THR A 442 -12.32 0.82 10.50
C THR A 442 -11.28 1.66 11.23
N HIS A 443 -10.42 0.99 11.99
CA HIS A 443 -9.24 1.56 12.63
C HIS A 443 -7.98 0.97 11.99
N LEU A 444 -7.08 1.82 11.51
CA LEU A 444 -5.81 1.39 10.93
C LEU A 444 -4.79 1.15 12.03
N VAL A 445 -4.14 0.00 11.96
CA VAL A 445 -3.11 -0.45 12.92
C VAL A 445 -2.03 -1.26 12.19
N SER A 446 -0.91 -1.54 12.87
CA SER A 446 0.13 -2.45 12.39
C SER A 446 -0.32 -3.93 12.46
N PRO A 447 0.33 -4.86 11.71
CA PRO A 447 0.01 -6.29 11.76
C PRO A 447 0.07 -6.89 13.16
N ALA A 448 1.09 -6.55 13.95
CA ALA A 448 1.21 -6.99 15.32
C ALA A 448 0.07 -6.46 16.22
N MET A 449 -0.27 -5.17 16.07
CA MET A 449 -1.39 -4.55 16.78
C MET A 449 -2.75 -5.16 16.39
N ALA A 450 -2.94 -5.50 15.11
CA ALA A 450 -4.14 -6.19 14.64
C ALA A 450 -4.28 -7.57 15.27
N ALA A 451 -3.19 -8.36 15.29
CA ALA A 451 -3.18 -9.66 15.95
C ALA A 451 -3.42 -9.55 17.46
N ALA A 452 -2.83 -8.56 18.13
CA ALA A 452 -3.05 -8.27 19.53
C ALA A 452 -4.51 -7.93 19.82
N ALA A 453 -5.13 -7.08 18.98
CA ALA A 453 -6.54 -6.74 19.09
C ALA A 453 -7.46 -7.95 18.88
N ALA A 454 -7.10 -8.89 18.00
CA ALA A 454 -7.85 -10.14 17.82
C ALA A 454 -7.87 -10.99 19.10
N ILE A 455 -6.74 -11.06 19.78
CA ILE A 455 -6.58 -11.87 21.01
C ILE A 455 -7.25 -11.21 22.20
N ALA A 456 -7.02 -9.90 22.41
CA ALA A 456 -7.60 -9.15 23.50
C ALA A 456 -9.11 -8.90 23.33
N GLY A 457 -9.61 -8.85 22.08
CA GLY A 457 -10.98 -8.45 21.75
C GLY A 457 -11.21 -6.93 21.76
N HIS A 458 -10.17 -6.14 21.99
CA HIS A 458 -10.15 -4.68 22.00
C HIS A 458 -8.74 -4.18 21.62
N PHE A 459 -8.57 -2.86 21.39
CA PHE A 459 -7.24 -2.30 21.13
C PHE A 459 -6.36 -2.37 22.38
N VAL A 460 -5.12 -2.77 22.18
CA VAL A 460 -4.12 -2.94 23.26
C VAL A 460 -2.75 -2.53 22.73
N ASP A 461 -1.91 -1.96 23.60
CA ASP A 461 -0.52 -1.72 23.25
C ASP A 461 0.24 -3.04 23.13
N ILE A 462 0.81 -3.33 21.97
CA ILE A 462 1.54 -4.58 21.74
C ILE A 462 2.72 -4.75 22.71
N ARG A 463 3.27 -3.66 23.23
CA ARG A 463 4.38 -3.67 24.17
C ARG A 463 3.96 -4.12 25.59
N GLU A 464 2.65 -4.14 25.87
CA GLU A 464 2.05 -4.51 27.14
C GLU A 464 1.27 -5.84 27.05
N LEU A 465 1.32 -6.52 25.90
CA LEU A 465 0.63 -7.79 25.71
C LEU A 465 1.46 -8.92 26.36
N ASP A 466 0.96 -9.47 27.47
CA ASP A 466 1.54 -10.62 28.21
C ASP A 466 1.40 -11.97 27.46
#